data_f637dfdd103ce442a7e418d245d4981f
#
_entry.id   f637dfdd103ce442a7e418d245d4981f
#
_cell.length_a   1.000
_cell.length_b   1.000
_cell.length_c   1.000
_cell.angle_alpha   90.00
_cell.angle_beta   90.00
_cell.angle_gamma   90.00
#
_symmetry.space_group_name_H-M   'P 1'
#
loop_
_entity.id
_entity.type
_entity.pdbx_description
1 polymer ?
#
loop_
_entity_poly.entity_id
_entity_poly.type
_entity_poly.pdbx_seq_one_letter_code
_entity_poly.pdbx_strand_id
1 'polypeptide(L)'
;MKKVNHQFGNLRMVAFKCEMSAGYEIDDLLTEQPVKTYHLCAIVSDQNPLAQQATVSLRQLAEYNICTPARGMNARRMFDSLTNKKGIALQPKLEINEIHTLLHLVRTGQWVAILVDSIIHGEEGLCAVPLREAALPMPVVWLYPKDMYIRKAMQKFMELCHSSRSG
;
A
#
# COMPACT_ATOMS: atom_id res chain seq x y z
N MET A 1 -3.72 -1.93 -22.47
CA MET A 1 -4.43 -0.63 -22.49
C MET A 1 -5.84 -0.81 -21.91
N LYS A 2 -6.06 -0.53 -20.64
CA LYS A 2 -7.41 -0.41 -20.07
C LYS A 2 -7.64 1.07 -19.87
N LYS A 3 -8.44 1.67 -20.75
CA LYS A 3 -8.97 3.03 -20.57
C LYS A 3 -9.69 3.08 -19.23
N VAL A 4 -9.29 4.01 -18.37
CA VAL A 4 -10.09 4.40 -17.22
C VAL A 4 -11.40 4.93 -17.78
N ASN A 5 -12.46 4.15 -17.66
CA ASN A 5 -13.77 4.53 -18.17
C ASN A 5 -14.29 5.69 -17.32
N HIS A 6 -14.48 6.84 -17.96
CA HIS A 6 -15.08 8.03 -17.38
C HIS A 6 -16.55 7.74 -16.99
N GLN A 7 -16.75 7.25 -15.77
CA GLN A 7 -18.03 7.41 -15.09
C GLN A 7 -17.86 8.28 -13.85
N PHE A 8 -17.29 9.46 -14.05
CA PHE A 8 -17.42 10.54 -13.08
C PHE A 8 -18.59 11.44 -13.49
N GLY A 9 -19.79 10.90 -13.43
CA GLY A 9 -20.99 11.72 -13.48
C GLY A 9 -20.97 12.68 -12.30
N ASN A 10 -20.88 13.98 -12.59
CA ASN A 10 -21.21 15.13 -11.72
C ASN A 10 -20.76 15.13 -10.25
N LEU A 11 -20.05 14.14 -9.76
CA LEU A 11 -19.43 14.20 -8.44
C LEU A 11 -18.04 14.83 -8.57
N ARG A 12 -17.93 16.09 -8.15
CA ARG A 12 -16.67 16.79 -7.92
C ARG A 12 -15.97 16.20 -6.69
N MET A 13 -15.63 14.96 -6.75
CA MET A 13 -14.88 14.29 -5.68
C MET A 13 -13.40 14.27 -6.03
N VAL A 14 -12.61 14.63 -5.06
CA VAL A 14 -11.18 14.34 -5.07
C VAL A 14 -11.05 12.84 -4.91
N ALA A 15 -10.60 12.15 -5.94
CA ALA A 15 -10.35 10.73 -5.86
C ALA A 15 -8.94 10.50 -5.33
N PHE A 16 -8.82 9.76 -4.23
CA PHE A 16 -7.56 9.17 -3.85
C PHE A 16 -7.31 7.98 -4.77
N LYS A 17 -6.28 8.04 -5.58
CA LYS A 17 -5.84 6.90 -6.36
C LYS A 17 -4.48 6.48 -5.85
N CYS A 18 -4.47 5.35 -5.17
CA CYS A 18 -3.26 4.65 -4.82
C CYS A 18 -2.94 3.71 -5.99
N GLU A 19 -2.12 4.12 -6.92
CA GLU A 19 -1.65 3.26 -8.00
C GLU A 19 -0.15 3.07 -7.93
N MET A 20 0.25 1.80 -7.97
CA MET A 20 1.62 1.48 -8.31
C MET A 20 1.87 1.89 -9.76
N SER A 21 2.72 2.87 -9.95
CA SER A 21 3.19 3.28 -11.25
C SER A 21 4.21 2.27 -11.81
N ALA A 22 3.72 1.13 -12.23
CA ALA A 22 4.45 0.34 -13.19
C ALA A 22 3.63 0.35 -14.49
N GLY A 23 3.70 1.47 -15.23
CA GLY A 23 3.18 1.55 -16.59
C GLY A 23 1.74 2.04 -16.76
N TYR A 24 1.27 2.94 -15.91
CA TYR A 24 0.08 3.73 -16.23
C TYR A 24 0.54 5.03 -16.89
N GLU A 25 0.17 5.22 -18.15
CA GLU A 25 0.14 6.54 -18.75
C GLU A 25 -0.97 7.32 -18.05
N ILE A 26 -0.58 8.30 -17.26
CA ILE A 26 -1.53 9.25 -16.70
C ILE A 26 -2.00 10.11 -17.86
N ASP A 27 -3.30 10.23 -17.99
CA ASP A 27 -3.90 11.08 -18.99
C ASP A 27 -3.34 12.50 -18.78
N ASP A 28 -2.80 13.09 -19.84
CA ASP A 28 -2.25 14.46 -19.84
C ASP A 28 -3.24 15.52 -19.33
N LEU A 29 -4.50 15.16 -19.17
CA LEU A 29 -5.57 15.99 -18.62
C LEU A 29 -5.62 16.03 -17.09
N LEU A 30 -4.82 15.23 -16.39
CA LEU A 30 -4.82 15.17 -14.94
C LEU A 30 -3.57 15.85 -14.33
N THR A 31 -3.77 16.44 -13.17
CA THR A 31 -2.69 16.91 -12.29
C THR A 31 -2.47 15.89 -11.20
N GLU A 32 -1.20 15.55 -10.95
CA GLU A 32 -0.76 14.76 -9.82
C GLU A 32 -0.12 15.64 -8.77
N GLN A 33 -0.58 15.51 -7.54
CA GLN A 33 0.07 16.15 -6.40
C GLN A 33 0.38 15.11 -5.33
N PRO A 34 1.67 14.83 -5.05
CA PRO A 34 2.05 13.85 -4.05
C PRO A 34 1.49 14.19 -2.66
N VAL A 35 0.98 13.19 -1.96
CA VAL A 35 0.48 13.32 -0.58
C VAL A 35 1.42 12.64 0.39
N LYS A 36 1.63 11.34 0.19
CA LYS A 36 2.41 10.48 1.08
C LYS A 36 2.96 9.30 0.29
N THR A 37 4.00 8.71 0.83
CA THR A 37 4.64 7.53 0.27
C THR A 37 4.53 6.40 1.27
N TYR A 38 4.12 5.23 0.82
CA TYR A 38 4.06 4.01 1.62
C TYR A 38 4.99 2.95 1.06
N HIS A 39 5.37 2.01 1.93
CA HIS A 39 6.22 0.88 1.54
C HIS A 39 5.47 -0.43 1.77
N LEU A 40 5.62 -1.38 0.84
CA LEU A 40 5.13 -2.72 1.04
C LEU A 40 6.08 -3.45 1.99
N CYS A 41 5.53 -3.95 3.09
CA CYS A 41 6.28 -4.54 4.18
C CYS A 41 5.73 -5.93 4.54
N ALA A 42 6.59 -6.73 5.13
CA ALA A 42 6.19 -7.86 5.95
C ALA A 42 5.86 -7.34 7.35
N ILE A 43 4.60 -7.44 7.75
CA ILE A 43 4.17 -7.15 9.11
C ILE A 43 4.31 -8.42 9.93
N VAL A 44 5.05 -8.32 11.01
CA VAL A 44 5.40 -9.44 11.90
C VAL A 44 5.15 -9.05 13.36
N SER A 45 5.01 -10.03 14.22
CA SER A 45 5.10 -9.80 15.67
C SER A 45 6.49 -9.28 16.02
N ASP A 46 6.60 -8.40 17.00
CA ASP A 46 7.87 -7.90 17.55
C ASP A 46 8.80 -9.02 18.08
N GLN A 47 8.24 -10.16 18.42
CA GLN A 47 8.98 -11.36 18.87
C GLN A 47 9.43 -12.25 17.68
N ASN A 48 8.98 -11.96 16.46
CA ASN A 48 9.39 -12.74 15.29
C ASN A 48 10.86 -12.44 14.93
N PRO A 49 11.70 -13.42 14.58
CA PRO A 49 13.09 -13.19 14.18
C PRO A 49 13.26 -12.17 13.04
N LEU A 50 12.27 -12.04 12.15
CA LEU A 50 12.28 -11.05 11.09
C LEU A 50 12.22 -9.61 11.61
N ALA A 51 11.63 -9.37 12.78
CA ALA A 51 11.54 -8.03 13.37
C ALA A 51 12.92 -7.38 13.63
N GLN A 52 13.96 -8.18 13.76
CA GLN A 52 15.33 -7.72 13.97
C GLN A 52 16.08 -7.44 12.66
N GLN A 53 15.46 -7.68 11.51
CA GLN A 53 16.08 -7.48 10.21
C GLN A 53 15.72 -6.10 9.63
N ALA A 54 16.70 -5.45 9.02
CA ALA A 54 16.46 -4.18 8.31
C ALA A 54 15.57 -4.35 7.07
N THR A 55 15.64 -5.51 6.42
CA THR A 55 14.80 -5.88 5.25
C THR A 55 14.64 -7.39 5.19
N VAL A 56 13.56 -7.86 4.57
CA VAL A 56 13.33 -9.27 4.30
C VAL A 56 13.15 -9.51 2.79
N SER A 57 13.69 -10.60 2.26
CA SER A 57 13.50 -10.97 0.86
C SER A 57 12.26 -11.84 0.65
N LEU A 58 11.72 -11.82 -0.56
CA LEU A 58 10.61 -12.71 -0.93
C LEU A 58 10.97 -14.19 -0.77
N ARG A 59 12.24 -14.55 -0.97
CA ARG A 59 12.71 -15.94 -0.79
C ARG A 59 12.67 -16.35 0.67
N GLN A 60 13.08 -15.48 1.58
CA GLN A 60 12.98 -15.76 3.03
C GLN A 60 11.53 -15.92 3.47
N LEU A 61 10.62 -15.12 2.90
CA LEU A 61 9.18 -15.22 3.21
C LEU A 61 8.56 -16.57 2.84
N ALA A 62 9.15 -17.31 1.91
CA ALA A 62 8.66 -18.65 1.54
C ALA A 62 8.70 -19.66 2.71
N GLU A 63 9.51 -19.40 3.72
CA GLU A 63 9.63 -20.25 4.92
C GLU A 63 8.55 -19.96 5.98
N TYR A 64 7.74 -18.90 5.78
CA TYR A 64 6.74 -18.42 6.72
C TYR A 64 5.30 -18.68 6.26
N ASN A 65 4.38 -18.66 7.20
CA ASN A 65 2.95 -18.67 6.89
C ASN A 65 2.52 -17.25 6.48
N ILE A 66 2.34 -17.04 5.19
CA ILE A 66 1.97 -15.72 4.67
C ILE A 66 0.46 -15.58 4.65
N CYS A 67 -0.03 -14.46 5.16
CA CYS A 67 -1.40 -14.00 4.99
C CYS A 67 -1.42 -12.63 4.28
N THR A 68 -2.47 -12.38 3.51
CA THR A 68 -2.62 -11.13 2.75
C THR A 68 -4.08 -10.68 2.75
N PRO A 69 -4.33 -9.41 2.44
CA PRO A 69 -5.65 -8.99 2.01
C PRO A 69 -6.10 -9.75 0.76
N ALA A 70 -7.40 -9.81 0.52
CA ALA A 70 -7.94 -10.47 -0.66
C ALA A 70 -7.52 -9.78 -1.96
N ARG A 71 -7.67 -10.54 -3.04
CA ARG A 71 -7.38 -10.05 -4.39
C ARG A 71 -8.20 -8.80 -4.71
N GLY A 72 -7.56 -7.82 -5.36
CA GLY A 72 -8.16 -6.52 -5.68
C GLY A 72 -7.77 -5.39 -4.71
N MET A 73 -7.33 -5.70 -3.50
CA MET A 73 -6.74 -4.69 -2.60
C MET A 73 -5.33 -4.29 -3.03
N ASN A 74 -4.96 -3.04 -2.79
CA ASN A 74 -3.70 -2.48 -3.30
C ASN A 74 -2.48 -3.25 -2.83
N ALA A 75 -2.33 -3.51 -1.53
CA ALA A 75 -1.20 -4.25 -0.99
C ALA A 75 -1.06 -5.65 -1.63
N ARG A 76 -2.20 -6.33 -1.88
CA ARG A 76 -2.21 -7.62 -2.54
C ARG A 76 -1.78 -7.52 -4.01
N ARG A 77 -2.30 -6.56 -4.76
CA ARG A 77 -1.89 -6.35 -6.16
C ARG A 77 -0.40 -6.05 -6.29
N MET A 78 0.13 -5.25 -5.35
CA MET A 78 1.56 -4.96 -5.28
C MET A 78 2.38 -6.22 -5.06
N PHE A 79 1.98 -7.01 -4.09
CA PHE A 79 2.64 -8.27 -3.76
C PHE A 79 2.64 -9.23 -4.96
N ASP A 80 1.47 -9.45 -5.57
CA ASP A 80 1.34 -10.33 -6.74
C ASP A 80 2.18 -9.82 -7.93
N SER A 81 2.18 -8.51 -8.18
CA SER A 81 3.01 -7.90 -9.24
C SER A 81 4.50 -8.10 -8.96
N LEU A 82 4.92 -7.93 -7.71
CA LEU A 82 6.32 -8.07 -7.30
C LEU A 82 6.80 -9.51 -7.45
N THR A 83 6.04 -10.47 -6.95
CA THR A 83 6.36 -11.90 -7.05
C THR A 83 6.42 -12.36 -8.50
N ASN A 84 5.47 -11.93 -9.33
CA ASN A 84 5.45 -12.23 -10.76
C ASN A 84 6.67 -11.64 -11.49
N LYS A 85 7.01 -10.37 -11.25
CA LYS A 85 8.18 -9.73 -11.87
C LYS A 85 9.51 -10.39 -11.48
N LYS A 86 9.59 -10.96 -10.29
CA LYS A 86 10.78 -11.65 -9.80
C LYS A 86 10.79 -13.15 -10.11
N GLY A 87 9.73 -13.68 -10.69
CA GLY A 87 9.60 -15.10 -10.98
C GLY A 87 9.60 -15.98 -9.70
N ILE A 88 9.13 -15.43 -8.58
CA ILE A 88 9.09 -16.15 -7.29
C ILE A 88 7.68 -16.64 -7.05
N ALA A 89 7.50 -17.96 -7.04
CA ALA A 89 6.21 -18.59 -6.74
C ALA A 89 5.94 -18.56 -5.24
N LEU A 90 5.45 -17.43 -4.76
CA LEU A 90 5.10 -17.22 -3.35
C LEU A 90 3.60 -16.96 -3.24
N GLN A 91 2.87 -17.95 -2.74
CA GLN A 91 1.42 -17.83 -2.59
C GLN A 91 1.04 -17.67 -1.12
N PRO A 92 0.16 -16.72 -0.80
CA PRO A 92 -0.40 -16.60 0.54
C PRO A 92 -1.17 -17.87 0.91
N LYS A 93 -0.99 -18.33 2.14
CA LYS A 93 -1.74 -19.47 2.70
C LYS A 93 -3.13 -19.06 3.19
N LEU A 94 -3.32 -17.76 3.44
CA LEU A 94 -4.58 -17.22 3.95
C LEU A 94 -4.85 -15.83 3.36
N GLU A 95 -6.10 -15.61 2.99
CA GLU A 95 -6.59 -14.31 2.50
C GLU A 95 -7.70 -13.80 3.42
N ILE A 96 -7.55 -12.60 3.98
CA ILE A 96 -8.49 -12.00 4.92
C ILE A 96 -8.76 -10.56 4.52
N ASN A 97 -10.03 -10.20 4.34
CA ASN A 97 -10.41 -8.83 3.95
C ASN A 97 -10.40 -7.82 5.10
N GLU A 98 -10.50 -8.31 6.32
CA GLU A 98 -10.59 -7.47 7.50
C GLU A 98 -9.20 -7.31 8.12
N ILE A 99 -8.70 -6.06 8.12
CA ILE A 99 -7.31 -5.74 8.50
C ILE A 99 -7.03 -6.04 9.97
N HIS A 100 -7.94 -5.73 10.88
CA HIS A 100 -7.72 -5.99 12.31
C HIS A 100 -7.61 -7.48 12.62
N THR A 101 -8.41 -8.32 11.95
CA THR A 101 -8.30 -9.78 12.03
C THR A 101 -6.93 -10.25 11.53
N LEU A 102 -6.43 -9.65 10.44
CA LEU A 102 -5.11 -9.94 9.89
C LEU A 102 -3.99 -9.60 10.91
N LEU A 103 -4.06 -8.40 11.50
CA LEU A 103 -3.09 -7.97 12.52
C LEU A 103 -3.17 -8.83 13.79
N HIS A 104 -4.37 -9.24 14.18
CA HIS A 104 -4.57 -10.16 15.31
C HIS A 104 -3.88 -11.50 15.08
N LEU A 105 -4.01 -12.02 13.86
CA LEU A 105 -3.35 -13.26 13.46
C LEU A 105 -1.82 -13.14 13.51
N VAL A 106 -1.28 -12.00 13.04
CA VAL A 106 0.17 -11.75 13.07
C VAL A 106 0.70 -11.69 14.51
N ARG A 107 -0.06 -11.10 15.45
CA ARG A 107 0.33 -11.04 16.87
C ARG A 107 0.51 -12.42 17.52
N THR A 108 -0.08 -13.47 16.96
CA THR A 108 0.17 -14.84 17.44
C THR A 108 1.62 -15.32 17.20
N GLY A 109 2.40 -14.59 16.41
CA GLY A 109 3.79 -14.90 16.07
C GLY A 109 3.96 -15.97 14.98
N GLN A 110 2.89 -16.62 14.55
CA GLN A 110 2.94 -17.72 13.57
C GLN A 110 2.74 -17.26 12.11
N TRP A 111 2.31 -16.02 11.91
CA TRP A 111 1.94 -15.49 10.61
C TRP A 111 2.70 -14.21 10.26
N VAL A 112 2.92 -14.04 8.98
CA VAL A 112 3.48 -12.82 8.38
C VAL A 112 2.45 -12.22 7.44
N ALA A 113 2.04 -10.99 7.68
CA ALA A 113 1.12 -10.29 6.77
C ALA A 113 1.89 -9.41 5.79
N ILE A 114 1.43 -9.35 4.54
CA ILE A 114 1.98 -8.42 3.54
C ILE A 114 1.05 -7.23 3.40
N LEU A 115 1.47 -6.10 3.96
CA LEU A 115 0.69 -4.86 4.02
C LEU A 115 1.60 -3.66 3.78
N VAL A 116 1.02 -2.46 3.77
CA VAL A 116 1.79 -1.21 3.78
C VAL A 116 2.19 -0.81 5.21
N ASP A 117 3.34 -0.19 5.36
CA ASP A 117 3.94 0.22 6.63
C ASP A 117 3.01 1.06 7.53
N SER A 118 2.18 1.91 6.92
CA SER A 118 1.28 2.81 7.66
C SER A 118 0.16 2.10 8.44
N ILE A 119 -0.12 0.84 8.13
CA ILE A 119 -1.20 0.07 8.78
C ILE A 119 -0.93 -0.17 10.26
N ILE A 120 0.34 -0.23 10.65
CA ILE A 120 0.72 -0.51 12.05
C ILE A 120 1.07 0.74 12.86
N HIS A 121 0.80 1.95 12.33
CA HIS A 121 0.99 3.15 13.13
C HIS A 121 0.07 3.13 14.36
N GLY A 122 0.69 3.16 15.55
CA GLY A 122 -0.03 3.08 16.82
C GLY A 122 -0.42 1.65 17.24
N GLU A 123 -0.02 0.61 16.50
CA GLU A 123 -0.26 -0.78 16.84
C GLU A 123 0.93 -1.34 17.65
N GLU A 124 0.68 -1.71 18.90
CA GLU A 124 1.70 -2.34 19.75
C GLU A 124 1.92 -3.82 19.41
N GLY A 125 3.14 -4.32 19.65
CA GLY A 125 3.51 -5.71 19.45
C GLY A 125 3.69 -6.12 17.99
N LEU A 126 3.75 -5.17 17.05
CA LEU A 126 3.94 -5.41 15.62
C LEU A 126 5.09 -4.58 15.07
N CYS A 127 5.80 -5.15 14.09
CA CYS A 127 6.87 -4.51 13.36
C CYS A 127 6.62 -4.57 11.85
N ALA A 128 6.96 -3.50 11.13
CA ALA A 128 6.99 -3.48 9.66
C ALA A 128 8.42 -3.68 9.18
N VAL A 129 8.67 -4.78 8.48
CA VAL A 129 9.97 -5.09 7.89
C VAL A 129 9.89 -4.89 6.37
N PRO A 130 10.61 -3.91 5.80
CA PRO A 130 10.55 -3.61 4.37
C PRO A 130 10.94 -4.81 3.51
N LEU A 131 10.21 -5.01 2.41
CA LEU A 131 10.57 -6.02 1.41
C LEU A 131 11.74 -5.52 0.58
N ARG A 132 12.83 -6.28 0.53
CA ARG A 132 14.05 -5.92 -0.21
C ARG A 132 13.78 -5.68 -1.69
N GLU A 133 12.91 -6.49 -2.29
CA GLU A 133 12.56 -6.40 -3.70
C GLU A 133 11.52 -5.31 -4.01
N ALA A 134 10.83 -4.78 -3.01
CA ALA A 134 9.87 -3.67 -3.13
C ALA A 134 10.57 -2.32 -2.97
N ALA A 135 11.68 -2.11 -3.66
CA ALA A 135 12.50 -0.90 -3.54
C ALA A 135 11.77 0.38 -3.98
N LEU A 136 10.68 0.26 -4.73
CA LEU A 136 9.90 1.41 -5.16
C LEU A 136 8.78 1.69 -4.17
N PRO A 137 8.74 2.90 -3.62
CA PRO A 137 7.67 3.34 -2.75
C PRO A 137 6.35 3.45 -3.51
N MET A 138 5.24 3.30 -2.80
CA MET A 138 3.91 3.52 -3.33
C MET A 138 3.49 4.97 -3.06
N PRO A 139 3.49 5.84 -4.06
CA PRO A 139 2.99 7.19 -3.88
C PRO A 139 1.47 7.19 -3.75
N VAL A 140 0.97 7.92 -2.78
CA VAL A 140 -0.41 8.36 -2.72
C VAL A 140 -0.45 9.78 -3.25
N VAL A 141 -1.27 10.02 -4.24
CA VAL A 141 -1.36 11.31 -4.91
C VAL A 141 -2.80 11.81 -4.95
N TRP A 142 -2.97 13.13 -4.93
CA TRP A 142 -4.20 13.75 -5.36
C TRP A 142 -4.23 13.72 -6.88
N LEU A 143 -5.33 13.24 -7.46
CA LEU A 143 -5.59 13.31 -8.89
C LEU A 143 -6.80 14.18 -9.14
N TYR A 144 -6.64 15.18 -9.98
CA TYR A 144 -7.73 16.06 -10.38
C TYR A 144 -7.50 16.63 -11.80
N PRO A 145 -8.56 17.00 -12.56
CA PRO A 145 -8.40 17.61 -13.88
C PRO A 145 -7.56 18.89 -13.82
N LYS A 146 -6.68 19.09 -14.80
CA LYS A 146 -5.78 20.27 -14.88
C LYS A 146 -6.52 21.60 -14.89
N ASP A 147 -7.70 21.62 -15.48
CA ASP A 147 -8.57 22.80 -15.62
C ASP A 147 -9.58 22.96 -14.46
N MET A 148 -9.51 22.07 -13.45
CA MET A 148 -10.41 22.13 -12.32
C MET A 148 -10.11 23.31 -11.41
N TYR A 149 -11.12 24.16 -11.17
CA TYR A 149 -11.03 25.18 -10.13
C TYR A 149 -11.07 24.53 -8.74
N ILE A 150 -9.94 24.64 -8.03
CA ILE A 150 -9.83 24.13 -6.67
C ILE A 150 -10.30 25.21 -5.68
N ARG A 151 -11.43 24.94 -5.00
CA ARG A 151 -11.96 25.85 -4.00
C ARG A 151 -11.02 25.96 -2.79
N LYS A 152 -10.99 27.14 -2.13
CA LYS A 152 -10.16 27.37 -0.93
C LYS A 152 -10.27 26.30 0.15
N ALA A 153 -11.48 25.80 0.40
CA ALA A 153 -11.70 24.73 1.36
C ALA A 153 -10.99 23.42 0.97
N MET A 154 -10.99 23.09 -0.33
CA MET A 154 -10.28 21.92 -0.84
C MET A 154 -8.77 22.12 -0.75
N GLN A 155 -8.25 23.29 -1.10
CA GLN A 155 -6.83 23.63 -0.94
C GLN A 155 -6.40 23.44 0.52
N LYS A 156 -7.19 23.99 1.45
CA LYS A 156 -6.90 23.86 2.88
C LYS A 156 -6.91 22.41 3.37
N PHE A 157 -7.86 21.60 2.87
CA PHE A 157 -7.91 20.18 3.17
C PHE A 157 -6.68 19.43 2.62
N MET A 158 -6.27 19.71 1.40
CA MET A 158 -5.06 19.11 0.80
C MET A 158 -3.80 19.52 1.58
N GLU A 159 -3.69 20.78 2.04
CA GLU A 159 -2.60 21.25 2.91
C GLU A 159 -2.57 20.49 4.24
N LEU A 160 -3.72 20.31 4.88
CA LEU A 160 -3.84 19.55 6.13
C LEU A 160 -3.39 18.10 5.96
N CYS A 161 -3.73 17.45 4.85
CA CYS A 161 -3.25 16.11 4.56
C CYS A 161 -1.73 16.04 4.33
N HIS A 162 -1.10 17.14 3.89
CA HIS A 162 0.35 17.24 3.78
C HIS A 162 1.02 17.51 5.13
N SER A 163 0.39 18.34 5.97
CA SER A 163 0.97 18.76 7.25
C SER A 163 0.86 17.69 8.36
N SER A 164 0.00 16.68 8.21
CA SER A 164 -0.07 15.51 9.10
C SER A 164 1.21 14.64 9.03
N ARG A 165 2.33 15.22 8.64
CA ARG A 165 3.62 14.57 8.39
C ARG A 165 4.48 14.38 9.65
N SER A 166 4.05 14.91 10.80
CA SER A 166 4.87 14.93 12.02
C SER A 166 4.05 14.39 13.17
N GLY A 167 4.08 13.09 13.37
CA GLY A 167 3.55 12.38 14.52
C GLY A 167 4.01 10.94 14.43
#